data_82d255fcdb40f31fafa8b017721f6ddc
#
_entry.id   82d255fcdb40f31fafa8b017721f6ddc
#
_cell.length_a   1.000
_cell.length_b   1.000
_cell.length_c   1.000
_cell.angle_alpha   90.00
_cell.angle_beta   90.00
_cell.angle_gamma   90.00
#
_symmetry.space_group_name_H-M   'P 1'
#
loop_
_entity.id
_entity.type
_entity.pdbx_description
1 polymer ?
#
loop_
_entity_poly.entity_id
_entity_poly.type
_entity_poly.pdbx_seq_one_letter_code
_entity_poly.pdbx_strand_id
1 'polypeptide(L)' 'MSAARRFFVEGTQELGGVVEIGGSDARKIGRVLRLRPADRIEIVDSAATAFAASIDSIGSVVRATLL' A
#
# COMPACT_ATOMS: atom_id res chain seq x y z
N MET A 1 10.08 -13.07 -9.02
CA MET A 1 9.16 -12.71 -8.85
C MET A 1 8.70 -12.33 -7.67
N SER A 2 8.30 -11.45 -7.39
CA SER A 2 7.99 -11.12 -6.24
C SER A 2 6.72 -10.72 -6.07
N ALA A 3 5.93 -11.27 -5.57
CA ALA A 3 4.63 -10.87 -5.34
C ALA A 3 4.42 -10.46 -3.96
N ALA A 4 5.43 -10.19 -3.29
CA ALA A 4 5.28 -10.05 -1.89
C ALA A 4 4.80 -8.70 -1.40
N ARG A 5 4.52 -7.77 -2.28
CA ARG A 5 4.18 -6.41 -1.89
C ARG A 5 2.70 -6.15 -2.03
N ARG A 6 1.89 -7.06 -1.51
CA ARG A 6 0.43 -6.94 -1.58
C ARG A 6 -0.12 -6.65 -0.20
N PHE A 7 -0.96 -5.64 -0.09
CA PHE A 7 -1.55 -5.24 1.17
C PHE A 7 -3.06 -5.07 1.01
N PHE A 8 -3.81 -5.46 2.04
CA PHE A 8 -5.26 -5.39 1.98
C PHE A 8 -5.73 -4.19 2.77
N VAL A 9 -6.71 -3.46 2.23
CA VAL A 9 -7.30 -2.31 2.88
C VAL A 9 -8.80 -2.49 2.97
N GLU A 10 -9.42 -1.86 3.95
CA GLU A 10 -10.86 -1.95 4.12
C GLU A 10 -11.56 -0.93 3.22
N GLY A 11 -12.77 -1.25 2.82
CA GLY A 11 -13.57 -0.38 1.99
C GLY A 11 -13.22 -0.53 0.51
N THR A 12 -14.13 -0.04 -0.34
CA THR A 12 -13.87 -0.05 -1.78
C THR A 12 -13.05 1.18 -2.14
N GLN A 13 -12.13 1.02 -3.05
CA GLN A 13 -11.22 2.09 -3.43
C GLN A 13 -11.41 2.48 -4.89
N GLU A 14 -10.84 3.64 -5.25
CA GLU A 14 -10.93 4.14 -6.63
C GLU A 14 -9.55 4.57 -7.09
N LEU A 15 -9.33 4.50 -8.39
CA LEU A 15 -8.09 5.00 -8.96
C LEU A 15 -7.92 6.47 -8.64
N GLY A 16 -6.69 6.86 -8.34
CA GLY A 16 -6.38 8.22 -7.95
C GLY A 16 -6.61 8.50 -6.47
N GLY A 17 -7.25 7.59 -5.75
CA GLY A 17 -7.46 7.76 -4.32
C GLY A 17 -6.21 7.48 -3.53
N VAL A 18 -6.21 7.92 -2.27
CA VAL A 18 -5.09 7.69 -1.37
C VAL A 18 -5.55 6.72 -0.28
N VAL A 19 -4.74 5.71 -0.01
CA VAL A 19 -5.00 4.77 1.08
C VAL A 19 -3.97 4.97 2.17
N GLU A 20 -4.38 4.63 3.40
CA GLU A 20 -3.47 4.65 4.53
C GLU A 20 -3.33 3.24 5.06
N ILE A 21 -2.09 2.82 5.27
CA ILE A 21 -1.77 1.49 5.76
C ILE A 21 -1.08 1.68 7.09
N GLY A 22 -1.67 1.14 8.15
CA GLY A 22 -1.11 1.30 9.49
C GLY A 22 -0.68 -0.02 10.09
N GLY A 23 -0.37 0.00 11.37
CA GLY A 23 -0.09 -1.20 12.14
C GLY A 23 1.10 -1.99 11.66
N SER A 24 0.96 -3.31 11.69
CA SER A 24 2.05 -4.20 11.34
C SER A 24 2.42 -4.10 9.86
N ASP A 25 1.47 -3.77 8.99
CA ASP A 25 1.76 -3.64 7.56
C ASP A 25 2.64 -2.41 7.30
N ALA A 26 2.36 -1.30 7.98
CA ALA A 26 3.20 -0.11 7.84
C ALA A 26 4.62 -0.40 8.31
N ARG A 27 4.75 -1.15 9.42
CA ARG A 27 6.06 -1.53 9.93
C ARG A 27 6.78 -2.44 8.96
N LYS A 28 6.05 -3.38 8.36
CA LYS A 28 6.64 -4.27 7.38
C LYS A 28 7.16 -3.50 6.18
N ILE A 29 6.40 -2.54 5.68
CA ILE A 29 6.81 -1.72 4.54
C ILE A 29 8.10 -0.96 4.85
N GLY A 30 8.14 -0.31 6.01
CA GLY A 30 9.28 0.54 6.35
C GLY A 30 10.50 -0.20 6.82
N ARG A 31 10.32 -1.26 7.62
CA ARG A 31 11.45 -1.91 8.28
C ARG A 31 11.87 -3.21 7.65
N VAL A 32 10.92 -4.01 7.23
CA VAL A 32 11.24 -5.34 6.69
C VAL A 32 11.53 -5.25 5.20
N LEU A 33 10.62 -4.65 4.44
CA LEU A 33 10.78 -4.52 3.01
C LEU A 33 11.62 -3.32 2.63
N ARG A 34 11.75 -2.37 3.53
CA ARG A 34 12.56 -1.15 3.33
C ARG A 34 12.17 -0.42 2.06
N LEU A 35 10.89 -0.30 1.84
CA LEU A 35 10.38 0.43 0.68
C LEU A 35 10.53 1.93 0.92
N ARG A 36 10.49 2.69 -0.15
CA ARG A 36 10.68 4.13 -0.12
C ARG A 36 9.55 4.81 -0.86
N PRO A 37 9.36 6.12 -0.65
CA PRO A 37 8.43 6.88 -1.49
C PRO A 37 8.75 6.64 -2.97
N ALA A 38 7.71 6.56 -3.77
CA ALA A 38 7.73 6.24 -5.19
C ALA A 38 7.85 4.75 -5.50
N ASP A 39 8.14 3.90 -4.52
CA ASP A 39 8.09 2.47 -4.76
C ASP A 39 6.65 2.03 -4.97
N ARG A 40 6.47 0.94 -5.71
CA ARG A 40 5.15 0.43 -6.06
C ARG A 40 4.77 -0.73 -5.18
N ILE A 41 3.50 -0.77 -4.82
CA ILE A 41 2.90 -1.88 -4.09
C ILE A 41 1.57 -2.21 -4.72
N GLU A 42 0.99 -3.36 -4.35
CA GLU A 42 -0.33 -3.74 -4.78
C GLU A 42 -1.29 -3.58 -3.61
N ILE A 43 -2.42 -2.96 -3.85
CA ILE A 43 -3.46 -2.79 -2.84
C ILE A 43 -4.68 -3.58 -3.28
N VAL A 44 -5.25 -4.35 -2.37
CA VAL A 44 -6.48 -5.09 -2.63
C VAL A 44 -7.54 -4.58 -1.68
N ASP A 45 -8.67 -4.16 -2.21
CA ASP A 45 -9.74 -3.58 -1.39
C ASP A 45 -10.77 -4.63 -0.97
N SER A 46 -11.82 -4.20 -0.25
CA SER A 46 -12.83 -5.12 0.24
C SER A 46 -13.63 -5.79 -0.86
N ALA A 47 -13.64 -5.23 -2.05
CA ALA A 47 -14.30 -5.85 -3.21
C ALA A 47 -13.36 -6.78 -3.96
N ALA A 48 -12.19 -7.07 -3.40
CA ALA A 48 -11.17 -7.91 -4.02
C ALA A 48 -10.63 -7.33 -5.32
N THR A 49 -10.71 -6.02 -5.48
CA THR A 49 -10.12 -5.35 -6.63
C THR A 49 -8.68 -5.00 -6.31
N ALA A 50 -7.77 -5.34 -7.20
CA ALA A 50 -6.36 -5.08 -7.02
C ALA A 50 -5.96 -3.82 -7.77
N PHE A 51 -5.18 -2.97 -7.10
CA PHE A 51 -4.70 -1.73 -7.68
C PHE A 51 -3.18 -1.67 -7.53
N ALA A 52 -2.51 -1.13 -8.54
CA ALA A 52 -1.13 -0.71 -8.35
C ALA A 52 -1.15 0.61 -7.60
N ALA A 53 -0.21 0.81 -6.71
CA ALA A 53 -0.15 2.04 -5.93
C ALA A 53 1.30 2.49 -5.80
N SER A 54 1.47 3.81 -5.70
CA SER A 54 2.78 4.41 -5.48
C SER A 54 2.82 4.94 -4.07
N ILE A 55 3.85 4.59 -3.33
CA ILE A 55 4.01 5.05 -1.96
C ILE A 55 4.33 6.54 -1.95
N ASP A 56 3.57 7.31 -1.17
CA ASP A 56 3.80 8.73 -1.04
C ASP A 56 4.64 9.06 0.19
N SER A 57 4.37 8.41 1.31
CA SER A 57 5.12 8.66 2.52
C SER A 57 5.13 7.42 3.41
N ILE A 58 6.16 7.28 4.21
CA ILE A 58 6.34 6.14 5.11
C ILE A 58 6.59 6.68 6.52
N GLY A 59 5.84 6.16 7.46
CA GLY A 59 5.97 6.50 8.87
C GLY A 59 5.21 5.48 9.67
N SER A 60 4.60 5.88 10.78
CA SER A 60 3.72 4.99 11.52
C SER A 60 2.51 4.61 10.69
N VAL A 61 2.19 5.43 9.70
CA VAL A 61 1.19 5.14 8.69
C VAL A 61 1.87 5.34 7.34
N VAL A 62 1.63 4.43 6.42
CA VAL A 62 2.13 4.55 5.05
C VAL A 62 0.98 5.06 4.19
N ARG A 63 1.24 6.10 3.40
CA ARG A 63 0.25 6.61 2.45
C ARG A 63 0.66 6.25 1.05
N ALA A 64 -0.30 5.85 0.25
CA ALA A 64 -0.05 5.45 -1.13
C ALA A 64 -1.20 5.90 -2.01
N THR A 65 -0.88 6.32 -3.22
CA THR A 65 -1.86 6.75 -4.21
C THR A 65 -2.11 5.62 -5.18
N LEU A 66 -3.38 5.31 -5.40
CA LEU A 66 -3.78 4.25 -6.34
C LEU A 66 -3.64 4.76 -7.76
N LEU A 67 -3.00 3.95 -8.58
CA LEU A 67 -2.68 4.33 -9.95
C LEU A 67 -3.67 3.76 -10.96
#